data_c8246d7ba2204b783b5aed00635520d0
#
_entry.id   c8246d7ba2204b783b5aed00635520d0
#
_cell.length_a   1.000
_cell.length_b   1.000
_cell.length_c   1.000
_cell.angle_alpha   90.00
_cell.angle_beta   90.00
_cell.angle_gamma   90.00
#
_symmetry.space_group_name_H-M   'P 1'
#
loop_
_entity.id
_entity.type
_entity.pdbx_description
1 polymer ?
#
loop_
_entity_poly.entity_id
_entity_poly.type
_entity_poly.pdbx_seq_one_letter_code
_entity_poly.pdbx_strand_id
1 'polypeptide(L)'
;MKDSGHNLDKCQKVTKLVIEEILQRGKFFKDNNYSYIFLDDDKKIIPIINSDEQLKRLLNRMGINAAKDYYNYVVNELSTYAFDNGAQIETHNFCYYDRKNNALYIFNNDKTVYKITTENIEELENGDEGIMFNYKQDYEPFRLANFDNSTDYFKKYVTDSMNIDTEAGELTDSEYKTLLWLWFLSTFFDSIMPSKVILVAIGEKRSRKTSTLRRLGIILFGSKYNVRPLPNKAEDFDTLVTNSHFVILDNADTKREWLNDKLASVATGQTIEKRKLYTDNESVKLQTRTYLALTSRTPGFTRDDVSDRLVGIYLTRVEDFITENEVMVDVIDHRNEIMSYIMYELQKVLKTFEITKEHKYRTNFRIADFAIFGLRIFDALGKKAEFESILDKVIEAQKAFAVEKDSLVYVLKIFAKKQINPRSMPGRELHRNLLLIADEFEVQEFKDNYKKLKSFARRLANIKRNIINDIKVTIDTKHAGTKFYKIELMDKDFELPPTNDSIFANGMEKAKNMTKTSLDDKGDKDE
;
A
#
# COMPACT_ATOMS: atom_id res chain seq x y z
N MET A 1 -38.93 -40.52 -10.35
CA MET A 1 -39.09 -40.04 -8.97
C MET A 1 -38.61 -41.01 -7.88
N LYS A 2 -38.50 -42.33 -8.09
CA LYS A 2 -38.00 -43.27 -7.07
C LYS A 2 -36.47 -43.28 -6.90
N ASP A 3 -35.70 -42.91 -7.91
CA ASP A 3 -34.22 -42.89 -7.82
C ASP A 3 -33.64 -41.68 -7.09
N SER A 4 -34.34 -40.54 -7.10
CA SER A 4 -33.88 -39.33 -6.44
C SER A 4 -33.92 -39.41 -4.91
N GLY A 5 -34.93 -40.09 -4.33
CA GLY A 5 -35.02 -40.27 -2.89
C GLY A 5 -33.96 -41.20 -2.29
N HIS A 6 -33.61 -42.26 -3.01
CA HIS A 6 -32.59 -43.19 -2.56
C HIS A 6 -31.14 -42.59 -2.61
N ASN A 7 -30.88 -41.67 -3.53
CA ASN A 7 -29.62 -40.95 -3.60
C ASN A 7 -29.50 -39.89 -2.46
N LEU A 8 -30.60 -39.22 -2.11
CA LEU A 8 -30.61 -38.23 -1.03
C LEU A 8 -30.30 -38.89 0.32
N ASP A 9 -30.97 -40.04 0.65
CA ASP A 9 -30.68 -40.83 1.84
C ASP A 9 -29.23 -41.28 1.98
N LYS A 10 -28.60 -41.64 0.84
CA LYS A 10 -27.18 -41.98 0.83
C LYS A 10 -26.29 -40.77 1.10
N CYS A 11 -26.57 -39.64 0.47
CA CYS A 11 -25.82 -38.38 0.70
C CYS A 11 -25.91 -37.95 2.17
N GLN A 12 -27.09 -38.00 2.79
CA GLN A 12 -27.28 -37.69 4.22
C GLN A 12 -26.46 -38.61 5.12
N LYS A 13 -26.49 -39.93 4.88
CA LYS A 13 -25.71 -40.90 5.67
C LYS A 13 -24.20 -40.64 5.55
N VAL A 14 -23.71 -40.37 4.31
CA VAL A 14 -22.30 -40.10 4.08
C VAL A 14 -21.89 -38.80 4.76
N THR A 15 -22.70 -37.74 4.66
CA THR A 15 -22.40 -36.46 5.31
C THR A 15 -22.33 -36.60 6.83
N LYS A 16 -23.25 -37.40 7.43
CA LYS A 16 -23.21 -37.68 8.86
C LYS A 16 -21.90 -38.35 9.29
N LEU A 17 -21.44 -39.36 8.52
CA LEU A 17 -20.16 -40.03 8.78
C LEU A 17 -18.97 -39.06 8.63
N VAL A 18 -19.01 -38.15 7.66
CA VAL A 18 -17.98 -37.12 7.49
C VAL A 18 -17.96 -36.16 8.68
N ILE A 19 -19.12 -35.73 9.18
CA ILE A 19 -19.22 -34.88 10.37
C ILE A 19 -18.66 -35.62 11.61
N GLU A 20 -19.04 -36.89 11.80
CA GLU A 20 -18.55 -37.71 12.92
C GLU A 20 -17.02 -37.88 12.86
N GLU A 21 -16.45 -38.14 11.68
CA GLU A 21 -15.00 -38.25 11.48
C GLU A 21 -14.28 -36.92 11.78
N ILE A 22 -14.85 -35.80 11.32
CA ILE A 22 -14.28 -34.47 11.62
C ILE A 22 -14.33 -34.18 13.13
N LEU A 23 -15.41 -34.52 13.81
CA LEU A 23 -15.55 -34.31 15.26
C LEU A 23 -14.59 -35.17 16.10
N GLN A 24 -14.11 -36.31 15.58
CA GLN A 24 -13.08 -37.10 16.24
C GLN A 24 -11.68 -36.47 16.13
N ARG A 25 -11.44 -35.65 15.12
CA ARG A 25 -10.12 -35.09 14.76
C ARG A 25 -10.04 -33.58 14.92
N GLY A 26 -11.13 -32.93 15.30
CA GLY A 26 -11.18 -31.48 15.35
C GLY A 26 -12.54 -30.92 15.75
N LYS A 27 -12.76 -29.67 15.38
CA LYS A 27 -13.94 -28.88 15.80
C LYS A 27 -14.47 -28.05 14.64
N PHE A 28 -15.75 -27.69 14.74
CA PHE A 28 -16.37 -26.73 13.84
C PHE A 28 -16.41 -25.34 14.47
N PHE A 29 -16.15 -24.33 13.65
CA PHE A 29 -16.20 -22.92 14.02
C PHE A 29 -16.94 -22.11 12.98
N LYS A 30 -17.35 -20.90 13.36
CA LYS A 30 -17.96 -19.91 12.46
C LYS A 30 -17.50 -18.50 12.81
N ASP A 31 -17.55 -17.64 11.81
CA ASP A 31 -17.53 -16.20 11.97
C ASP A 31 -18.77 -15.57 11.31
N ASN A 32 -18.80 -14.25 11.11
CA ASN A 32 -19.94 -13.57 10.50
C ASN A 32 -20.12 -13.87 9.00
N ASN A 33 -19.10 -14.39 8.33
CA ASN A 33 -19.10 -14.58 6.89
C ASN A 33 -18.93 -16.05 6.46
N TYR A 34 -18.20 -16.82 7.26
CA TYR A 34 -17.76 -18.17 6.90
C TYR A 34 -17.90 -19.16 8.05
N SER A 35 -17.94 -20.43 7.67
CA SER A 35 -17.84 -21.57 8.57
C SER A 35 -16.52 -22.31 8.35
N TYR A 36 -16.00 -22.98 9.37
CA TYR A 36 -14.67 -23.55 9.38
C TYR A 36 -14.62 -24.91 10.03
N ILE A 37 -13.65 -25.72 9.60
CA ILE A 37 -13.18 -26.92 10.27
C ILE A 37 -11.80 -26.61 10.84
N PHE A 38 -11.57 -26.89 12.10
CA PHE A 38 -10.24 -26.86 12.72
C PHE A 38 -9.80 -28.31 12.99
N LEU A 39 -8.63 -28.69 12.50
CA LEU A 39 -8.05 -30.01 12.70
C LEU A 39 -7.00 -29.95 13.81
N ASP A 40 -7.21 -30.73 14.87
CA ASP A 40 -6.34 -30.74 16.05
C ASP A 40 -4.92 -31.28 15.75
N ASP A 41 -4.79 -32.23 14.83
CA ASP A 41 -3.49 -32.83 14.45
C ASP A 41 -2.59 -31.85 13.69
N ASP A 42 -3.17 -31.13 12.74
CA ASP A 42 -2.44 -30.21 11.84
C ASP A 42 -2.46 -28.76 12.37
N LYS A 43 -3.27 -28.47 13.39
CA LYS A 43 -3.54 -27.12 13.92
C LYS A 43 -3.96 -26.14 12.83
N LYS A 44 -4.72 -26.62 11.87
CA LYS A 44 -5.16 -25.85 10.69
C LYS A 44 -6.65 -25.56 10.75
N ILE A 45 -6.98 -24.32 10.44
CA ILE A 45 -8.34 -23.89 10.17
C ILE A 45 -8.58 -23.92 8.66
N ILE A 46 -9.66 -24.58 8.24
CA ILE A 46 -10.02 -24.79 6.84
C ILE A 46 -11.41 -24.16 6.62
N PRO A 47 -11.56 -23.16 5.75
CA PRO A 47 -12.86 -22.59 5.44
C PRO A 47 -13.73 -23.61 4.68
N ILE A 48 -15.01 -23.72 5.06
CA ILE A 48 -15.96 -24.61 4.39
C ILE A 48 -16.52 -23.89 3.16
N ILE A 49 -15.73 -23.87 2.09
CA ILE A 49 -16.05 -23.22 0.81
C ILE A 49 -15.77 -24.21 -0.33
N ASN A 50 -16.70 -24.33 -1.28
CA ASN A 50 -16.59 -25.27 -2.42
C ASN A 50 -15.29 -25.13 -3.22
N SER A 51 -14.74 -23.93 -3.33
CA SER A 51 -13.52 -23.63 -4.07
C SER A 51 -12.23 -23.84 -3.27
N ASP A 52 -12.30 -24.07 -1.96
CA ASP A 52 -11.11 -24.20 -1.12
C ASP A 52 -10.37 -25.53 -1.38
N GLU A 53 -9.09 -25.43 -1.71
CA GLU A 53 -8.26 -26.59 -2.06
C GLU A 53 -7.91 -27.48 -0.86
N GLN A 54 -7.85 -26.92 0.36
CA GLN A 54 -7.57 -27.71 1.55
C GLN A 54 -8.81 -28.53 1.93
N LEU A 55 -10.01 -27.94 1.82
CA LEU A 55 -11.26 -28.65 2.01
C LEU A 55 -11.42 -29.77 0.99
N LYS A 56 -11.15 -29.51 -0.30
CA LYS A 56 -11.19 -30.56 -1.35
C LYS A 56 -10.25 -31.72 -1.03
N ARG A 57 -9.03 -31.43 -0.60
CA ARG A 57 -8.06 -32.47 -0.21
C ARG A 57 -8.50 -33.26 1.02
N LEU A 58 -9.04 -32.57 2.03
CA LEU A 58 -9.59 -33.22 3.23
C LEU A 58 -10.72 -34.18 2.87
N LEU A 59 -11.73 -33.69 2.14
CA LEU A 59 -12.90 -34.49 1.74
C LEU A 59 -12.52 -35.63 0.79
N ASN A 60 -11.58 -35.39 -0.12
CA ASN A 60 -11.10 -36.45 -1.02
C ASN A 60 -10.43 -37.61 -0.27
N ARG A 61 -9.67 -37.34 0.80
CA ARG A 61 -9.11 -38.39 1.69
C ARG A 61 -10.20 -39.19 2.39
N MET A 62 -11.38 -38.60 2.62
CA MET A 62 -12.56 -39.24 3.17
C MET A 62 -13.44 -39.92 2.09
N GLY A 63 -12.95 -39.99 0.84
CA GLY A 63 -13.66 -40.60 -0.28
C GLY A 63 -14.68 -39.71 -1.00
N ILE A 64 -14.72 -38.40 -0.66
CA ILE A 64 -15.62 -37.41 -1.27
C ILE A 64 -14.88 -36.69 -2.40
N ASN A 65 -15.17 -37.09 -3.64
CA ASN A 65 -14.51 -36.52 -4.81
C ASN A 65 -15.17 -35.21 -5.25
N ALA A 66 -14.38 -34.11 -5.35
CA ALA A 66 -14.85 -32.78 -5.74
C ALA A 66 -15.45 -32.69 -7.16
N ALA A 67 -15.16 -33.67 -8.03
CA ALA A 67 -15.73 -33.73 -9.38
C ALA A 67 -17.14 -34.36 -9.43
N LYS A 68 -17.69 -34.78 -8.31
CA LYS A 68 -19.01 -35.43 -8.23
C LYS A 68 -20.07 -34.50 -7.69
N ASP A 69 -21.30 -34.65 -8.17
CA ASP A 69 -22.43 -33.77 -7.82
C ASP A 69 -22.74 -33.74 -6.32
N TYR A 70 -22.54 -34.86 -5.62
CA TYR A 70 -22.77 -34.95 -4.17
C TYR A 70 -21.75 -34.12 -3.33
N TYR A 71 -20.62 -33.70 -3.90
CA TYR A 71 -19.63 -32.86 -3.21
C TYR A 71 -20.24 -31.55 -2.70
N ASN A 72 -20.95 -30.84 -3.58
CA ASN A 72 -21.61 -29.59 -3.21
C ASN A 72 -22.64 -29.77 -2.10
N TYR A 73 -23.37 -30.91 -2.11
CA TYR A 73 -24.31 -31.28 -1.07
C TYR A 73 -23.58 -31.43 0.28
N VAL A 74 -22.50 -32.21 0.32
CA VAL A 74 -21.69 -32.41 1.54
C VAL A 74 -21.14 -31.11 2.09
N VAL A 75 -20.56 -30.25 1.23
CA VAL A 75 -20.01 -28.96 1.67
C VAL A 75 -21.10 -28.04 2.25
N ASN A 76 -22.28 -27.98 1.63
CA ASN A 76 -23.38 -27.18 2.12
C ASN A 76 -23.88 -27.69 3.49
N GLU A 77 -24.02 -29.00 3.67
CA GLU A 77 -24.43 -29.59 4.95
C GLU A 77 -23.37 -29.37 6.05
N LEU A 78 -22.07 -29.50 5.72
CA LEU A 78 -20.98 -29.19 6.65
C LEU A 78 -21.02 -27.72 7.06
N SER A 79 -21.26 -26.81 6.12
CA SER A 79 -21.39 -25.39 6.39
C SER A 79 -22.58 -25.11 7.32
N THR A 80 -23.75 -25.69 7.03
CA THR A 80 -24.95 -25.59 7.87
C THR A 80 -24.67 -26.12 9.27
N TYR A 81 -24.07 -27.31 9.36
CA TYR A 81 -23.73 -27.91 10.66
C TYR A 81 -22.81 -26.99 11.48
N ALA A 82 -21.78 -26.41 10.83
CA ALA A 82 -20.85 -25.50 11.49
C ALA A 82 -21.52 -24.19 11.92
N PHE A 83 -22.45 -23.64 11.13
CA PHE A 83 -23.23 -22.47 11.55
C PHE A 83 -24.15 -22.75 12.73
N ASP A 84 -24.75 -23.94 12.79
CA ASP A 84 -25.68 -24.32 13.89
C ASP A 84 -24.91 -24.67 15.17
N ASN A 85 -23.83 -25.43 15.08
CA ASN A 85 -23.15 -26.07 16.20
C ASN A 85 -21.75 -25.52 16.50
N GLY A 86 -21.11 -24.80 15.56
CA GLY A 86 -19.75 -24.27 15.71
C GLY A 86 -19.69 -23.09 16.66
N ALA A 87 -18.59 -22.99 17.42
CA ALA A 87 -18.32 -21.84 18.25
C ALA A 87 -17.96 -20.62 17.41
N GLN A 88 -18.32 -19.42 17.89
CA GLN A 88 -17.96 -18.15 17.23
C GLN A 88 -16.48 -17.86 17.44
N ILE A 89 -15.76 -17.53 16.37
CA ILE A 89 -14.34 -17.16 16.41
C ILE A 89 -14.06 -15.89 15.58
N GLU A 90 -12.92 -15.30 15.82
CA GLU A 90 -12.27 -14.36 14.92
C GLU A 90 -11.01 -15.02 14.36
N THR A 91 -10.81 -14.94 13.04
CA THR A 91 -9.61 -15.48 12.38
C THR A 91 -8.66 -14.35 11.95
N HIS A 92 -7.37 -14.62 12.03
CA HIS A 92 -6.31 -13.69 11.64
C HIS A 92 -5.47 -14.27 10.48
N ASN A 93 -4.77 -13.42 9.72
CA ASN A 93 -4.02 -13.88 8.55
C ASN A 93 -2.51 -13.99 8.75
N PHE A 94 -1.92 -13.14 9.58
CA PHE A 94 -0.46 -13.08 9.77
C PHE A 94 -0.08 -12.80 11.21
N CYS A 95 -0.68 -11.78 11.82
CA CYS A 95 -0.41 -11.36 13.17
C CYS A 95 -1.69 -10.90 13.87
N TYR A 96 -1.64 -10.89 15.20
CA TYR A 96 -2.70 -10.33 16.04
C TYR A 96 -2.07 -9.69 17.27
N TYR A 97 -2.38 -8.43 17.54
CA TYR A 97 -1.98 -7.75 18.76
C TYR A 97 -3.17 -7.69 19.72
N ASP A 98 -3.03 -8.38 20.84
CA ASP A 98 -3.96 -8.29 21.97
C ASP A 98 -3.63 -7.07 22.83
N ARG A 99 -4.40 -6.00 22.62
CA ARG A 99 -4.22 -4.76 23.37
C ARG A 99 -4.46 -4.91 24.88
N LYS A 100 -5.33 -5.85 25.29
CA LYS A 100 -5.68 -6.04 26.70
C LYS A 100 -4.50 -6.62 27.48
N ASN A 101 -3.85 -7.59 26.91
CA ASN A 101 -2.73 -8.31 27.53
C ASN A 101 -1.37 -7.79 27.10
N ASN A 102 -1.31 -6.78 26.22
CA ASN A 102 -0.09 -6.25 25.60
C ASN A 102 0.79 -7.38 25.01
N ALA A 103 0.17 -8.29 24.28
CA ALA A 103 0.80 -9.45 23.67
C ALA A 103 0.61 -9.44 22.16
N LEU A 104 1.67 -9.74 21.41
CA LEU A 104 1.66 -9.83 19.96
C LEU A 104 1.85 -11.28 19.54
N TYR A 105 0.96 -11.77 18.68
CA TYR A 105 0.99 -13.12 18.13
C TYR A 105 1.35 -13.05 16.66
N ILE A 106 2.36 -13.83 16.25
CA ILE A 106 2.82 -13.92 14.86
C ILE A 106 2.70 -15.37 14.40
N PHE A 107 1.90 -15.59 13.37
CA PHE A 107 1.69 -16.91 12.79
C PHE A 107 2.83 -17.28 11.86
N ASN A 108 3.47 -18.39 12.13
CA ASN A 108 4.59 -18.91 11.34
C ASN A 108 4.16 -19.67 10.08
N ASN A 109 2.85 -19.70 9.80
CA ASN A 109 2.26 -20.37 8.64
C ASN A 109 2.52 -21.89 8.54
N ASP A 110 2.86 -22.51 9.65
CA ASP A 110 2.84 -23.96 9.87
C ASP A 110 1.82 -24.27 10.97
N LYS A 111 2.20 -24.81 12.09
CA LYS A 111 1.36 -24.90 13.28
C LYS A 111 1.83 -23.99 14.41
N THR A 112 2.97 -23.37 14.27
CA THR A 112 3.59 -22.54 15.30
C THR A 112 3.05 -21.11 15.26
N VAL A 113 2.78 -20.56 16.42
CA VAL A 113 2.48 -19.16 16.68
C VAL A 113 3.49 -18.62 17.67
N TYR A 114 4.21 -17.58 17.32
CA TYR A 114 5.09 -16.90 18.25
C TYR A 114 4.31 -15.85 19.05
N LYS A 115 4.26 -16.01 20.36
CA LYS A 115 3.70 -15.02 21.29
C LYS A 115 4.82 -14.17 21.85
N ILE A 116 4.77 -12.89 21.63
CA ILE A 116 5.73 -11.89 22.11
C ILE A 116 5.06 -11.08 23.22
N THR A 117 5.70 -11.04 24.37
CA THR A 117 5.31 -10.18 25.49
C THR A 117 6.45 -9.22 25.83
N THR A 118 6.29 -8.36 26.81
CA THR A 118 7.37 -7.48 27.28
C THR A 118 8.54 -8.27 27.91
N GLU A 119 8.31 -9.52 28.32
CA GLU A 119 9.29 -10.33 29.06
C GLU A 119 9.95 -11.40 28.19
N ASN A 120 9.16 -12.10 27.38
CA ASN A 120 9.61 -13.28 26.65
C ASN A 120 8.97 -13.42 25.26
N ILE A 121 9.50 -14.38 24.50
CA ILE A 121 8.95 -14.88 23.24
C ILE A 121 8.70 -16.38 23.45
N GLU A 122 7.46 -16.80 23.29
CA GLU A 122 7.00 -18.18 23.50
C GLU A 122 6.50 -18.78 22.19
N GLU A 123 6.69 -20.08 22.02
CA GLU A 123 6.12 -20.85 20.93
C GLU A 123 4.80 -21.50 21.41
N LEU A 124 3.71 -21.17 20.74
CA LEU A 124 2.40 -21.75 20.91
C LEU A 124 1.99 -22.50 19.64
N GLU A 125 0.92 -23.28 19.71
CA GLU A 125 0.29 -23.85 18.54
C GLU A 125 -0.92 -23.01 18.09
N ASN A 126 -1.21 -23.03 16.80
CA ASN A 126 -2.39 -22.35 16.27
C ASN A 126 -3.66 -22.88 16.94
N GLY A 127 -4.49 -21.99 17.47
CA GLY A 127 -5.67 -22.31 18.26
C GLY A 127 -5.46 -22.25 19.77
N ASP A 128 -4.22 -22.20 20.25
CA ASP A 128 -3.93 -21.97 21.66
C ASP A 128 -4.41 -20.57 22.08
N GLU A 129 -4.82 -20.44 23.33
CA GLU A 129 -5.41 -19.21 23.89
C GLU A 129 -6.65 -18.70 23.10
N GLY A 130 -7.23 -19.53 22.22
CA GLY A 130 -8.39 -19.19 21.39
C GLY A 130 -8.05 -18.32 20.16
N ILE A 131 -6.78 -18.13 19.86
CA ILE A 131 -6.32 -17.30 18.74
C ILE A 131 -6.07 -18.19 17.52
N MET A 132 -6.75 -17.88 16.41
CA MET A 132 -6.72 -18.71 15.21
C MET A 132 -6.25 -17.95 13.99
N PHE A 133 -5.31 -18.56 13.26
CA PHE A 133 -4.74 -18.01 12.03
C PHE A 133 -5.06 -18.86 10.82
N ASN A 134 -5.38 -18.16 9.71
CA ASN A 134 -5.60 -18.77 8.41
C ASN A 134 -4.26 -19.10 7.73
N TYR A 135 -4.09 -20.34 7.29
CA TYR A 135 -2.94 -20.77 6.50
C TYR A 135 -2.93 -20.12 5.12
N LYS A 136 -1.76 -19.70 4.66
CA LYS A 136 -1.52 -19.13 3.31
C LYS A 136 -0.49 -19.98 2.57
N GLN A 137 -0.83 -20.47 1.40
CA GLN A 137 0.01 -21.43 0.64
C GLN A 137 1.40 -20.87 0.28
N ASP A 138 1.50 -19.56 0.05
CA ASP A 138 2.70 -18.90 -0.45
C ASP A 138 3.61 -18.34 0.67
N TYR A 139 3.22 -18.51 1.95
CA TYR A 139 4.03 -18.04 3.07
C TYR A 139 4.92 -19.17 3.57
N GLU A 140 6.21 -18.88 3.73
CA GLU A 140 7.19 -19.84 4.22
C GLU A 140 7.47 -19.62 5.71
N PRO A 141 7.48 -20.69 6.53
CA PRO A 141 7.83 -20.57 7.94
C PRO A 141 9.29 -20.15 8.13
N PHE A 142 9.60 -19.58 9.29
CA PHE A 142 10.95 -19.29 9.75
C PHE A 142 11.18 -19.95 11.11
N ARG A 143 12.43 -19.99 11.58
CA ARG A 143 12.80 -20.51 12.90
C ARG A 143 13.52 -19.44 13.68
N LEU A 144 13.30 -19.42 14.99
CA LEU A 144 14.09 -18.58 15.87
C LEU A 144 15.57 -19.01 15.79
N ALA A 145 16.43 -18.04 15.55
CA ALA A 145 17.86 -18.21 15.42
C ALA A 145 18.60 -17.24 16.34
N ASN A 146 19.81 -17.61 16.73
CA ASN A 146 20.70 -16.68 17.39
C ASN A 146 21.12 -15.58 16.41
N PHE A 147 21.14 -14.36 16.86
CA PHE A 147 21.58 -13.21 16.09
C PHE A 147 22.51 -12.32 16.93
N ASP A 148 23.33 -11.52 16.28
CA ASP A 148 24.23 -10.57 16.94
C ASP A 148 23.44 -9.32 17.36
N ASN A 149 23.27 -9.12 18.65
CA ASN A 149 22.56 -7.97 19.23
C ASN A 149 23.22 -6.60 18.93
N SER A 150 24.48 -6.58 18.49
CA SER A 150 25.15 -5.34 18.08
C SER A 150 24.87 -4.93 16.64
N THR A 151 24.30 -5.83 15.84
CA THR A 151 23.99 -5.62 14.43
C THR A 151 22.53 -5.21 14.25
N ASP A 152 22.31 -4.07 13.60
CA ASP A 152 20.99 -3.69 13.09
C ASP A 152 20.73 -4.43 11.76
N TYR A 153 20.01 -5.53 11.85
CA TYR A 153 19.70 -6.38 10.68
C TYR A 153 18.80 -5.70 9.68
N PHE A 154 17.85 -4.87 10.12
CA PHE A 154 17.00 -4.12 9.18
C PHE A 154 17.82 -3.09 8.40
N LYS A 155 18.71 -2.40 9.07
CA LYS A 155 19.64 -1.49 8.42
C LYS A 155 20.50 -2.24 7.41
N LYS A 156 21.19 -3.30 7.84
CA LYS A 156 22.11 -4.09 7.00
C LYS A 156 21.44 -4.65 5.75
N TYR A 157 20.25 -5.28 5.88
CA TYR A 157 19.62 -6.02 4.80
C TYR A 157 18.59 -5.20 4.00
N VAL A 158 18.13 -4.06 4.51
CA VAL A 158 17.13 -3.23 3.83
C VAL A 158 17.67 -1.84 3.52
N THR A 159 18.02 -1.04 4.55
CA THR A 159 18.20 0.40 4.36
C THR A 159 19.60 0.82 3.91
N ASP A 160 20.65 0.05 4.18
CA ASP A 160 22.02 0.41 3.73
C ASP A 160 22.19 0.37 2.20
N SER A 161 21.35 -0.38 1.51
CA SER A 161 21.36 -0.44 0.06
C SER A 161 20.48 0.63 -0.63
N MET A 162 19.80 1.45 0.16
CA MET A 162 18.97 2.54 -0.36
C MET A 162 19.83 3.77 -0.64
N ASN A 163 19.68 4.33 -1.83
CA ASN A 163 20.25 5.63 -2.18
C ASN A 163 19.14 6.67 -2.12
N ILE A 164 18.98 7.29 -0.94
CA ILE A 164 17.88 8.22 -0.69
C ILE A 164 18.20 9.57 -1.30
N ASP A 165 17.22 10.12 -2.01
CA ASP A 165 17.24 11.46 -2.56
C ASP A 165 16.76 12.47 -1.50
N THR A 166 17.69 13.10 -0.83
CA THR A 166 17.39 14.11 0.19
C THR A 166 17.12 15.49 -0.41
N GLU A 167 17.39 15.70 -1.73
CA GLU A 167 17.08 16.94 -2.44
C GLU A 167 15.64 16.97 -2.94
N ALA A 168 15.07 15.80 -3.26
CA ALA A 168 13.69 15.68 -3.73
C ALA A 168 12.64 15.74 -2.61
N GLY A 169 13.04 15.79 -1.35
CA GLY A 169 12.16 15.86 -0.19
C GLY A 169 12.77 16.63 0.96
N GLU A 170 11.94 16.91 1.98
CA GLU A 170 12.35 17.73 3.13
C GLU A 170 12.99 16.93 4.28
N LEU A 171 13.04 15.59 4.14
CA LEU A 171 13.56 14.71 5.17
C LEU A 171 15.02 14.32 4.90
N THR A 172 15.77 14.12 5.96
CA THR A 172 17.11 13.57 5.91
C THR A 172 17.11 12.07 5.61
N ASP A 173 18.25 11.51 5.21
CA ASP A 173 18.43 10.06 5.00
C ASP A 173 17.99 9.24 6.25
N SER A 174 18.40 9.67 7.42
CA SER A 174 18.03 9.01 8.69
C SER A 174 16.54 9.06 8.99
N GLU A 175 15.88 10.19 8.70
CA GLU A 175 14.42 10.35 8.92
C GLU A 175 13.61 9.46 7.97
N TYR A 176 14.01 9.34 6.70
CA TYR A 176 13.38 8.41 5.75
C TYR A 176 13.54 6.95 6.18
N LYS A 177 14.73 6.55 6.62
CA LYS A 177 15.01 5.21 7.14
C LYS A 177 14.19 4.90 8.39
N THR A 178 14.05 5.88 9.28
CA THR A 178 13.20 5.80 10.47
C THR A 178 11.72 5.60 10.11
N LEU A 179 11.20 6.36 9.16
CA LEU A 179 9.81 6.20 8.70
C LEU A 179 9.58 4.83 8.07
N LEU A 180 10.51 4.34 7.26
CA LEU A 180 10.42 3.00 6.67
C LEU A 180 10.41 1.91 7.74
N TRP A 181 11.29 2.03 8.74
CA TRP A 181 11.35 1.11 9.86
C TRP A 181 10.05 1.10 10.67
N LEU A 182 9.53 2.28 11.06
CA LEU A 182 8.26 2.40 11.77
C LEU A 182 7.09 1.86 10.95
N TRP A 183 7.06 2.16 9.65
CA TRP A 183 6.03 1.62 8.76
C TRP A 183 6.09 0.09 8.69
N PHE A 184 7.30 -0.48 8.59
CA PHE A 184 7.48 -1.92 8.59
C PHE A 184 7.06 -2.56 9.91
N LEU A 185 7.48 -2.01 11.06
CA LEU A 185 7.03 -2.49 12.38
C LEU A 185 5.52 -2.39 12.55
N SER A 186 4.90 -1.35 12.01
CA SER A 186 3.45 -1.17 12.10
C SER A 186 2.67 -2.32 11.46
N THR A 187 3.28 -3.03 10.48
CA THR A 187 2.63 -4.18 9.80
C THR A 187 2.28 -5.33 10.75
N PHE A 188 2.91 -5.39 11.91
CA PHE A 188 2.63 -6.40 12.94
C PHE A 188 1.50 -5.97 13.91
N PHE A 189 1.02 -4.74 13.83
CA PHE A 189 0.02 -4.18 14.74
C PHE A 189 -1.29 -3.84 14.03
N ASP A 190 -1.73 -4.67 13.08
CA ASP A 190 -2.92 -4.47 12.27
C ASP A 190 -4.18 -4.17 13.10
N SER A 191 -4.36 -4.86 14.24
CA SER A 191 -5.53 -4.73 15.10
C SER A 191 -5.72 -3.34 15.73
N ILE A 192 -4.65 -2.54 15.84
CA ILE A 192 -4.69 -1.15 16.35
C ILE A 192 -4.51 -0.10 15.27
N MET A 193 -4.44 -0.51 14.02
CA MET A 193 -4.29 0.36 12.85
C MET A 193 -5.45 0.20 11.87
N PRO A 194 -6.67 0.65 12.22
CA PRO A 194 -7.79 0.65 11.29
C PRO A 194 -7.49 1.48 10.05
N SER A 195 -6.75 2.58 10.19
CA SER A 195 -6.22 3.36 9.06
C SER A 195 -4.71 3.15 8.90
N LYS A 196 -4.25 3.04 7.65
CA LYS A 196 -2.88 2.68 7.31
C LYS A 196 -2.25 3.65 6.32
N VAL A 197 -1.01 4.02 6.59
CA VAL A 197 -0.19 4.77 5.63
C VAL A 197 0.14 3.88 4.44
N ILE A 198 -0.02 4.42 3.24
CA ILE A 198 0.47 3.80 2.01
C ILE A 198 1.92 4.26 1.80
N LEU A 199 2.84 3.31 1.71
CA LEU A 199 4.24 3.59 1.41
C LEU A 199 4.44 3.73 -0.09
N VAL A 200 5.15 4.77 -0.55
CA VAL A 200 5.44 4.98 -1.97
C VAL A 200 6.95 5.17 -2.17
N ALA A 201 7.59 4.23 -2.84
CA ALA A 201 8.97 4.40 -3.28
C ALA A 201 8.99 5.11 -4.64
N ILE A 202 9.54 6.33 -4.68
CA ILE A 202 9.57 7.21 -5.85
C ILE A 202 11.00 7.33 -6.35
N GLY A 203 11.20 7.33 -7.67
CA GLY A 203 12.52 7.53 -8.25
C GLY A 203 12.64 6.99 -9.67
N GLU A 204 13.75 7.25 -10.32
CA GLU A 204 14.02 6.83 -11.68
C GLU A 204 14.23 5.31 -11.84
N LYS A 205 14.40 4.86 -13.07
CA LYS A 205 14.87 3.49 -13.35
C LYS A 205 16.23 3.27 -12.68
N ARG A 206 16.46 2.06 -12.16
CA ARG A 206 17.69 1.66 -11.48
C ARG A 206 17.92 2.31 -10.11
N SER A 207 16.88 2.87 -9.46
CA SER A 207 16.97 3.37 -8.08
C SER A 207 16.64 2.29 -7.03
N ARG A 208 16.57 1.01 -7.40
CA ARG A 208 16.29 -0.14 -6.52
C ARG A 208 14.96 -0.11 -5.75
N LYS A 209 13.98 0.71 -6.17
CA LYS A 209 12.65 0.80 -5.53
C LYS A 209 12.01 -0.56 -5.29
N THR A 210 11.83 -1.30 -6.39
CA THR A 210 11.16 -2.60 -6.39
C THR A 210 11.94 -3.63 -5.57
N SER A 211 13.27 -3.67 -5.71
CA SER A 211 14.14 -4.57 -4.94
C SER A 211 14.08 -4.30 -3.45
N THR A 212 14.09 -3.03 -3.03
CA THR A 212 14.01 -2.64 -1.62
C THR A 212 12.68 -3.07 -1.00
N LEU A 213 11.56 -2.78 -1.66
CA LEU A 213 10.26 -3.20 -1.15
C LEU A 213 10.08 -4.72 -1.17
N ARG A 214 10.58 -5.41 -2.23
CA ARG A 214 10.52 -6.87 -2.33
C ARG A 214 11.22 -7.56 -1.16
N ARG A 215 12.36 -7.03 -0.67
CA ARG A 215 13.04 -7.56 0.52
C ARG A 215 12.14 -7.56 1.75
N LEU A 216 11.36 -6.50 1.96
CA LEU A 216 10.39 -6.46 3.07
C LEU A 216 9.40 -7.63 2.98
N GLY A 217 8.87 -7.89 1.79
CA GLY A 217 7.96 -9.01 1.55
C GLY A 217 8.62 -10.39 1.74
N ILE A 218 9.88 -10.55 1.31
CA ILE A 218 10.66 -11.79 1.51
C ILE A 218 10.94 -12.02 2.99
N ILE A 219 11.32 -11.00 3.73
CA ILE A 219 11.53 -11.08 5.18
C ILE A 219 10.26 -11.59 5.87
N LEU A 220 9.10 -11.01 5.56
CA LEU A 220 7.84 -11.38 6.20
C LEU A 220 7.35 -12.78 5.78
N PHE A 221 7.39 -13.10 4.48
CA PHE A 221 6.64 -14.23 3.93
C PHE A 221 7.48 -15.28 3.21
N GLY A 222 8.79 -15.07 3.07
CA GLY A 222 9.71 -16.04 2.46
C GLY A 222 9.99 -15.81 0.98
N SER A 223 10.75 -16.72 0.39
CA SER A 223 11.33 -16.61 -0.95
C SER A 223 10.30 -16.52 -2.08
N LYS A 224 9.10 -17.06 -1.87
CA LYS A 224 8.00 -17.06 -2.84
C LYS A 224 7.26 -15.73 -2.94
N TYR A 225 7.54 -14.78 -2.05
CA TYR A 225 6.90 -13.47 -2.12
C TYR A 225 7.27 -12.73 -3.40
N ASN A 226 6.27 -12.25 -4.12
CA ASN A 226 6.45 -11.51 -5.37
C ASN A 226 5.75 -10.16 -5.35
N VAL A 227 6.43 -9.16 -5.88
CA VAL A 227 5.85 -7.87 -6.24
C VAL A 227 4.91 -8.05 -7.41
N ARG A 228 3.76 -7.40 -7.39
CA ARG A 228 2.71 -7.54 -8.41
C ARG A 228 2.60 -6.27 -9.25
N PRO A 229 2.27 -6.40 -10.55
CA PRO A 229 1.93 -5.23 -11.34
C PRO A 229 0.62 -4.60 -10.84
N LEU A 230 0.44 -3.30 -11.09
CA LEU A 230 -0.82 -2.63 -10.82
C LEU A 230 -1.95 -3.27 -11.64
N PRO A 231 -3.03 -3.77 -11.01
CA PRO A 231 -4.13 -4.42 -11.72
C PRO A 231 -4.80 -3.49 -12.75
N ASN A 232 -5.33 -4.07 -13.82
CA ASN A 232 -6.04 -3.30 -14.84
C ASN A 232 -7.44 -2.91 -14.38
N LYS A 233 -8.11 -3.75 -13.60
CA LYS A 233 -9.49 -3.56 -13.13
C LYS A 233 -9.53 -3.31 -11.62
N ALA A 234 -10.51 -2.51 -11.20
CA ALA A 234 -10.75 -2.22 -9.78
C ALA A 234 -11.11 -3.48 -8.98
N GLU A 235 -11.85 -4.41 -9.58
CA GLU A 235 -12.29 -5.65 -8.93
C GLU A 235 -11.11 -6.59 -8.62
N ASP A 236 -10.10 -6.63 -9.50
CA ASP A 236 -8.87 -7.41 -9.28
C ASP A 236 -8.05 -6.79 -8.14
N PHE A 237 -7.99 -5.45 -8.08
CA PHE A 237 -7.38 -4.73 -6.97
C PHE A 237 -8.11 -5.01 -5.64
N ASP A 238 -9.44 -4.93 -5.63
CA ASP A 238 -10.26 -5.25 -4.46
C ASP A 238 -10.02 -6.67 -3.97
N THR A 239 -9.90 -7.62 -4.91
CA THR A 239 -9.62 -9.02 -4.58
C THR A 239 -8.24 -9.18 -3.94
N LEU A 240 -7.25 -8.47 -4.46
CA LEU A 240 -5.89 -8.50 -3.94
C LEU A 240 -5.81 -7.95 -2.51
N VAL A 241 -6.38 -6.76 -2.26
CA VAL A 241 -6.29 -6.08 -0.95
C VAL A 241 -7.20 -6.69 0.12
N THR A 242 -8.21 -7.47 -0.24
CA THR A 242 -9.04 -8.17 0.75
C THR A 242 -8.47 -9.51 1.18
N ASN A 243 -7.59 -10.11 0.36
CA ASN A 243 -7.04 -11.46 0.61
C ASN A 243 -5.59 -11.47 1.11
N SER A 244 -4.91 -10.32 1.11
CA SER A 244 -3.49 -10.23 1.44
C SER A 244 -3.26 -9.30 2.63
N HIS A 245 -2.35 -9.67 3.53
CA HIS A 245 -1.93 -8.81 4.63
C HIS A 245 -0.99 -7.68 4.16
N PHE A 246 -0.15 -7.97 3.18
CA PHE A 246 0.87 -7.07 2.67
C PHE A 246 0.96 -7.17 1.15
N VAL A 247 0.89 -6.05 0.46
CA VAL A 247 0.91 -5.99 -1.00
C VAL A 247 1.88 -4.91 -1.49
N ILE A 248 2.72 -5.28 -2.43
CA ILE A 248 3.58 -4.35 -3.16
C ILE A 248 3.13 -4.33 -4.61
N LEU A 249 2.79 -3.14 -5.12
CA LEU A 249 2.42 -2.92 -6.51
C LEU A 249 3.51 -2.13 -7.22
N ASP A 250 4.01 -2.68 -8.30
CA ASP A 250 5.06 -2.08 -9.13
C ASP A 250 4.49 -1.21 -10.24
N ASN A 251 5.21 -0.14 -10.58
CA ASN A 251 4.88 0.79 -11.66
C ASN A 251 3.49 1.43 -11.56
N ALA A 252 3.18 2.03 -10.42
CA ALA A 252 1.94 2.78 -10.21
C ALA A 252 1.92 4.15 -10.95
N ASP A 253 2.59 4.24 -12.10
CA ASP A 253 2.70 5.45 -12.92
C ASP A 253 1.47 5.66 -13.82
N THR A 254 0.73 4.58 -14.08
CA THR A 254 -0.39 4.62 -15.02
C THR A 254 -1.61 5.28 -14.38
N LYS A 255 -2.15 6.31 -15.02
CA LYS A 255 -3.43 6.90 -14.62
C LYS A 255 -4.54 5.88 -14.79
N ARG A 256 -5.15 5.48 -13.68
CA ARG A 256 -6.38 4.68 -13.62
C ARG A 256 -7.43 5.53 -12.92
N GLU A 257 -8.59 5.72 -13.51
CA GLU A 257 -9.67 6.53 -12.94
C GLU A 257 -10.06 6.07 -11.52
N TRP A 258 -10.08 4.74 -11.31
CA TRP A 258 -10.44 4.14 -10.04
C TRP A 258 -9.34 4.19 -8.96
N LEU A 259 -8.07 4.43 -9.33
CA LEU A 259 -6.93 4.22 -8.44
C LEU A 259 -6.96 5.12 -7.20
N ASN A 260 -7.22 6.42 -7.38
CA ASN A 260 -7.30 7.35 -6.27
C ASN A 260 -8.38 6.95 -5.23
N ASP A 261 -9.57 6.57 -5.70
CA ASP A 261 -10.67 6.17 -4.81
C ASP A 261 -10.32 4.88 -4.05
N LYS A 262 -9.70 3.92 -4.72
CA LYS A 262 -9.28 2.67 -4.10
C LYS A 262 -8.13 2.85 -3.11
N LEU A 263 -7.14 3.68 -3.41
CA LEU A 263 -6.07 4.02 -2.47
C LEU A 263 -6.62 4.70 -1.21
N ALA A 264 -7.52 5.68 -1.39
CA ALA A 264 -8.19 6.33 -0.26
C ALA A 264 -8.98 5.34 0.61
N SER A 265 -9.69 4.39 -0.03
CA SER A 265 -10.48 3.35 0.66
C SER A 265 -9.60 2.38 1.44
N VAL A 266 -8.50 1.89 0.85
CA VAL A 266 -7.56 0.99 1.50
C VAL A 266 -6.88 1.68 2.70
N ALA A 267 -6.41 2.92 2.53
CA ALA A 267 -5.78 3.67 3.60
C ALA A 267 -6.67 3.89 4.82
N THR A 268 -7.99 3.94 4.63
CA THR A 268 -8.97 4.12 5.71
C THR A 268 -9.59 2.82 6.21
N GLY A 269 -9.14 1.67 5.72
CA GLY A 269 -9.67 0.36 6.14
C GLY A 269 -11.14 0.15 5.80
N GLN A 270 -11.63 0.77 4.71
CA GLN A 270 -13.04 0.65 4.34
C GLN A 270 -13.42 -0.78 3.98
N THR A 271 -14.65 -1.13 4.29
CA THR A 271 -15.24 -2.42 3.92
C THR A 271 -15.60 -2.42 2.43
N ILE A 272 -15.15 -3.43 1.71
CA ILE A 272 -15.52 -3.69 0.33
C ILE A 272 -16.66 -4.70 0.33
N GLU A 273 -17.78 -4.34 -0.28
CA GLU A 273 -18.89 -5.27 -0.50
C GLU A 273 -18.70 -5.99 -1.84
N LYS A 274 -18.64 -7.31 -1.79
CA LYS A 274 -18.61 -8.16 -2.99
C LYS A 274 -19.87 -8.99 -3.07
N ARG A 275 -20.45 -9.07 -4.27
CA ARG A 275 -21.56 -9.97 -4.53
C ARG A 275 -21.10 -11.42 -4.35
N LYS A 276 -21.84 -12.22 -3.60
CA LYS A 276 -21.57 -13.65 -3.48
C LYS A 276 -21.95 -14.32 -4.80
N LEU A 277 -21.00 -15.04 -5.40
CA LEU A 277 -21.24 -15.75 -6.66
C LEU A 277 -22.36 -16.78 -6.46
N TYR A 278 -23.26 -16.88 -7.44
CA TYR A 278 -24.39 -17.81 -7.48
C TYR A 278 -25.52 -17.53 -6.46
N THR A 279 -25.62 -16.31 -5.96
CA THR A 279 -26.76 -15.85 -5.14
C THR A 279 -27.33 -14.56 -5.72
N ASP A 280 -28.68 -14.41 -5.72
CA ASP A 280 -29.31 -13.26 -6.36
C ASP A 280 -29.15 -11.95 -5.58
N ASN A 281 -29.04 -11.99 -4.24
CA ASN A 281 -29.04 -10.80 -3.40
C ASN A 281 -28.09 -10.83 -2.18
N GLU A 282 -27.16 -11.78 -2.11
CA GLU A 282 -26.21 -11.83 -0.99
C GLU A 282 -24.91 -11.09 -1.31
N SER A 283 -24.46 -10.27 -0.36
CA SER A 283 -23.14 -9.62 -0.41
C SER A 283 -22.27 -10.10 0.77
N VAL A 284 -20.98 -10.23 0.51
CA VAL A 284 -19.97 -10.44 1.54
C VAL A 284 -19.26 -9.13 1.80
N LYS A 285 -19.20 -8.73 3.07
CA LYS A 285 -18.49 -7.53 3.51
C LYS A 285 -17.08 -7.90 3.94
N LEU A 286 -16.09 -7.45 3.19
CA LEU A 286 -14.67 -7.72 3.44
C LEU A 286 -13.96 -6.43 3.86
N GLN A 287 -13.44 -6.40 5.06
CA GLN A 287 -12.63 -5.28 5.53
C GLN A 287 -11.24 -5.31 4.87
N THR A 288 -10.79 -4.17 4.38
CA THR A 288 -9.41 -4.03 3.88
C THR A 288 -8.46 -3.87 5.07
N ARG A 289 -7.62 -4.89 5.30
CA ARG A 289 -6.59 -4.88 6.36
C ARG A 289 -5.17 -4.90 5.79
N THR A 290 -5.03 -4.61 4.51
CA THR A 290 -3.76 -4.72 3.77
C THR A 290 -2.84 -3.53 4.03
N TYR A 291 -1.58 -3.81 4.29
CA TYR A 291 -0.50 -2.83 4.16
C TYR A 291 -0.07 -2.75 2.70
N LEU A 292 -0.15 -1.55 2.15
CA LEU A 292 0.09 -1.32 0.74
C LEU A 292 1.36 -0.50 0.53
N ALA A 293 2.25 -1.02 -0.31
CA ALA A 293 3.40 -0.28 -0.82
C ALA A 293 3.36 -0.19 -2.34
N LEU A 294 3.76 0.94 -2.88
CA LEU A 294 3.77 1.23 -4.30
C LEU A 294 5.17 1.60 -4.76
N THR A 295 5.53 1.27 -6.00
CA THR A 295 6.67 1.89 -6.66
C THR A 295 6.17 2.79 -7.79
N SER A 296 6.80 3.93 -7.97
CA SER A 296 6.46 4.87 -9.02
C SER A 296 7.68 5.67 -9.50
N ARG A 297 7.66 6.11 -10.75
CA ARG A 297 8.60 7.12 -11.27
C ARG A 297 7.95 8.50 -11.23
N THR A 298 6.72 8.56 -11.68
CA THR A 298 5.89 9.76 -11.75
C THR A 298 4.50 9.39 -11.23
N PRO A 299 4.27 9.50 -9.91
CA PRO A 299 2.99 9.12 -9.32
C PRO A 299 1.83 9.86 -9.98
N GLY A 300 0.81 9.10 -10.44
CA GLY A 300 -0.40 9.65 -11.05
C GLY A 300 -1.55 9.89 -10.04
N PHE A 301 -1.32 9.62 -8.75
CA PHE A 301 -2.30 9.70 -7.68
C PHE A 301 -2.01 10.91 -6.78
N THR A 302 -2.43 12.08 -7.22
CA THR A 302 -2.08 13.37 -6.63
C THR A 302 -3.25 14.11 -6.00
N ARG A 303 -4.40 13.45 -5.85
CA ARG A 303 -5.55 14.03 -5.16
C ARG A 303 -5.20 14.27 -3.69
N ASP A 304 -5.63 15.41 -3.13
CA ASP A 304 -5.36 15.81 -1.75
C ASP A 304 -5.77 14.75 -0.72
N ASP A 305 -6.91 14.06 -0.99
CA ASP A 305 -7.44 13.01 -0.12
C ASP A 305 -6.68 11.68 -0.21
N VAL A 306 -5.75 11.55 -1.13
CA VAL A 306 -4.82 10.42 -1.26
C VAL A 306 -3.44 10.82 -0.77
N SER A 307 -2.93 11.99 -1.21
CA SER A 307 -1.58 12.44 -0.87
C SER A 307 -1.34 12.58 0.64
N ASP A 308 -2.36 13.00 1.40
CA ASP A 308 -2.30 13.11 2.86
C ASP A 308 -2.28 11.75 3.61
N ARG A 309 -2.39 10.64 2.87
CA ARG A 309 -2.32 9.26 3.39
C ARG A 309 -1.07 8.50 2.93
N LEU A 310 -0.21 9.16 2.18
CA LEU A 310 1.01 8.57 1.66
C LEU A 310 2.22 8.95 2.51
N VAL A 311 3.20 8.06 2.56
CA VAL A 311 4.59 8.39 2.91
C VAL A 311 5.46 8.06 1.70
N GLY A 312 5.98 9.12 1.07
CA GLY A 312 6.90 9.01 -0.06
C GLY A 312 8.34 8.82 0.42
N ILE A 313 9.05 7.87 -0.20
CA ILE A 313 10.51 7.72 -0.05
C ILE A 313 11.12 7.95 -1.43
N TYR A 314 11.93 8.97 -1.54
CA TYR A 314 12.59 9.34 -2.79
C TYR A 314 13.94 8.64 -2.90
N LEU A 315 14.18 8.01 -4.06
CA LEU A 315 15.36 7.20 -4.31
C LEU A 315 16.06 7.64 -5.59
N THR A 316 17.34 7.92 -5.52
CA THR A 316 18.17 8.23 -6.68
C THR A 316 18.73 6.97 -7.33
N ARG A 317 19.25 7.14 -8.53
CA ARG A 317 19.90 6.08 -9.28
C ARG A 317 21.16 5.59 -8.56
N VAL A 318 21.37 4.29 -8.59
CA VAL A 318 22.58 3.63 -8.07
C VAL A 318 23.52 3.35 -9.25
N GLU A 319 24.79 3.71 -9.10
CA GLU A 319 25.81 3.51 -10.15
C GLU A 319 26.44 2.11 -10.07
N ASP A 320 26.66 1.61 -8.86
CA ASP A 320 27.24 0.28 -8.64
C ASP A 320 26.16 -0.81 -8.57
N PHE A 321 26.37 -1.85 -9.37
CA PHE A 321 25.41 -2.95 -9.48
C PHE A 321 25.94 -4.20 -8.80
N ILE A 322 25.37 -4.52 -7.64
CA ILE A 322 25.27 -5.90 -7.16
C ILE A 322 24.05 -6.50 -7.85
N THR A 323 24.13 -7.74 -8.30
CA THR A 323 22.98 -8.35 -8.96
C THR A 323 21.80 -8.47 -7.99
N GLU A 324 20.57 -8.23 -8.48
CA GLU A 324 19.38 -8.35 -7.64
C GLU A 324 19.28 -9.75 -7.00
N ASN A 325 19.72 -10.77 -7.71
CA ASN A 325 19.73 -12.14 -7.23
C ASN A 325 20.66 -12.33 -6.02
N GLU A 326 21.88 -11.80 -6.06
CA GLU A 326 22.81 -11.89 -4.91
C GLU A 326 22.22 -11.25 -3.65
N VAL A 327 21.61 -10.07 -3.78
CA VAL A 327 21.00 -9.38 -2.65
C VAL A 327 19.79 -10.15 -2.10
N MET A 328 18.98 -10.76 -2.97
CA MET A 328 17.82 -11.54 -2.54
C MET A 328 18.24 -12.87 -1.88
N VAL A 329 19.26 -13.53 -2.39
CA VAL A 329 19.81 -14.76 -1.80
C VAL A 329 20.34 -14.47 -0.38
N ASP A 330 21.07 -13.39 -0.19
CA ASP A 330 21.60 -13.00 1.12
C ASP A 330 20.46 -12.76 2.15
N VAL A 331 19.38 -12.10 1.75
CA VAL A 331 18.20 -11.91 2.63
C VAL A 331 17.50 -13.24 2.93
N ILE A 332 17.39 -14.15 1.96
CA ILE A 332 16.75 -15.45 2.15
C ILE A 332 17.57 -16.32 3.09
N ASP A 333 18.88 -16.36 2.91
CA ASP A 333 19.78 -17.19 3.71
C ASP A 333 19.84 -16.76 5.18
N HIS A 334 19.68 -15.45 5.44
CA HIS A 334 19.68 -14.89 6.80
C HIS A 334 18.27 -14.56 7.33
N ARG A 335 17.22 -15.05 6.67
CA ARG A 335 15.84 -14.70 7.05
C ARG A 335 15.51 -15.08 8.50
N ASN A 336 16.02 -16.18 8.99
CA ASN A 336 15.79 -16.62 10.37
C ASN A 336 16.38 -15.64 11.40
N GLU A 337 17.61 -15.18 11.19
CA GLU A 337 18.26 -14.19 12.04
C GLU A 337 17.57 -12.82 11.95
N ILE A 338 17.20 -12.40 10.72
CA ILE A 338 16.48 -11.13 10.50
C ILE A 338 15.14 -11.15 11.23
N MET A 339 14.36 -12.23 11.10
CA MET A 339 13.06 -12.35 11.77
C MET A 339 13.22 -12.43 13.29
N SER A 340 14.23 -13.13 13.80
CA SER A 340 14.53 -13.18 15.24
C SER A 340 14.89 -11.80 15.79
N TYR A 341 15.71 -11.03 15.07
CA TYR A 341 16.00 -9.64 15.40
C TYR A 341 14.73 -8.78 15.39
N ILE A 342 13.87 -8.91 14.35
CA ILE A 342 12.62 -8.16 14.28
C ILE A 342 11.71 -8.49 15.48
N MET A 343 11.59 -9.75 15.87
CA MET A 343 10.80 -10.15 17.03
C MET A 343 11.33 -9.53 18.34
N TYR A 344 12.63 -9.43 18.48
CA TYR A 344 13.25 -8.73 19.59
C TYR A 344 12.96 -7.21 19.58
N GLU A 345 12.98 -6.58 18.41
CA GLU A 345 12.58 -5.17 18.26
C GLU A 345 11.09 -4.96 18.55
N LEU A 346 10.22 -5.90 18.13
CA LEU A 346 8.79 -5.87 18.48
C LEU A 346 8.55 -6.01 19.99
N GLN A 347 9.38 -6.79 20.69
CA GLN A 347 9.36 -6.87 22.14
C GLN A 347 9.68 -5.50 22.78
N LYS A 348 10.66 -4.76 22.23
CA LYS A 348 10.95 -3.40 22.67
C LYS A 348 9.76 -2.46 22.42
N VAL A 349 9.08 -2.59 21.27
CA VAL A 349 7.86 -1.82 21.00
C VAL A 349 6.78 -2.09 22.05
N LEU A 350 6.55 -3.34 22.44
CA LEU A 350 5.59 -3.68 23.50
C LEU A 350 5.95 -3.03 24.84
N LYS A 351 7.25 -2.97 25.18
CA LYS A 351 7.72 -2.23 26.37
C LYS A 351 7.39 -0.74 26.29
N THR A 352 7.55 -0.12 25.10
CA THR A 352 7.18 1.30 24.93
C THR A 352 5.68 1.50 25.10
N PHE A 353 4.85 0.54 24.68
CA PHE A 353 3.40 0.59 24.86
C PHE A 353 2.99 0.48 26.32
N GLU A 354 3.71 -0.28 27.12
CA GLU A 354 3.48 -0.35 28.55
C GLU A 354 3.85 0.95 29.25
N ILE A 355 5.03 1.51 28.96
CA ILE A 355 5.51 2.79 29.49
C ILE A 355 4.54 3.93 29.17
N THR A 356 3.98 3.95 27.95
CA THR A 356 3.13 5.03 27.45
C THR A 356 1.63 4.73 27.56
N LYS A 357 1.23 3.74 28.35
CA LYS A 357 -0.16 3.26 28.43
C LYS A 357 -1.16 4.36 28.78
N GLU A 358 -0.80 5.24 29.73
CA GLU A 358 -1.67 6.31 30.21
C GLU A 358 -1.46 7.64 29.45
N HIS A 359 -0.50 7.69 28.51
CA HIS A 359 -0.23 8.91 27.76
C HIS A 359 -1.29 9.13 26.68
N LYS A 360 -1.67 10.39 26.49
CA LYS A 360 -2.61 10.80 25.45
C LYS A 360 -1.88 11.59 24.38
N TYR A 361 -2.06 11.19 23.13
CA TYR A 361 -1.43 11.82 21.97
C TYR A 361 -2.48 12.51 21.11
N ARG A 362 -2.07 13.63 20.50
CA ARG A 362 -2.81 14.32 19.45
C ARG A 362 -1.84 14.58 18.30
N THR A 363 -2.36 14.54 17.08
CA THR A 363 -1.57 14.74 15.89
C THR A 363 -2.40 15.41 14.81
N ASN A 364 -1.75 16.19 13.96
CA ASN A 364 -2.33 16.75 12.74
C ASN A 364 -2.10 15.82 11.53
N PHE A 365 -1.34 14.75 11.71
CA PHE A 365 -1.10 13.77 10.66
C PHE A 365 -2.39 13.02 10.33
N ARG A 366 -2.73 12.92 9.04
CA ARG A 366 -4.03 12.38 8.60
C ARG A 366 -4.28 10.95 9.05
N ILE A 367 -3.28 10.08 8.96
CA ILE A 367 -3.33 8.71 9.45
C ILE A 367 -2.85 8.70 10.91
N ALA A 368 -3.75 9.09 11.80
CA ALA A 368 -3.46 9.27 13.22
C ALA A 368 -2.93 8.00 13.89
N ASP A 369 -3.42 6.83 13.49
CA ASP A 369 -3.02 5.54 14.07
C ASP A 369 -1.51 5.31 13.90
N PHE A 370 -0.97 5.55 12.69
CA PHE A 370 0.46 5.45 12.43
C PHE A 370 1.28 6.51 13.20
N ALA A 371 0.81 7.75 13.21
CA ALA A 371 1.48 8.81 13.95
C ALA A 371 1.54 8.53 15.46
N ILE A 372 0.44 8.07 16.05
CA ILE A 372 0.38 7.71 17.47
C ILE A 372 1.28 6.51 17.77
N PHE A 373 1.36 5.53 16.88
CA PHE A 373 2.28 4.40 17.00
C PHE A 373 3.73 4.88 17.13
N GLY A 374 4.20 5.74 16.22
CA GLY A 374 5.53 6.31 16.28
C GLY A 374 5.73 7.22 17.49
N LEU A 375 4.76 8.08 17.83
CA LEU A 375 4.82 8.95 19.00
C LEU A 375 4.99 8.17 20.30
N ARG A 376 4.31 7.03 20.46
CA ARG A 376 4.46 6.16 21.64
C ARG A 376 5.89 5.61 21.76
N ILE A 377 6.45 5.16 20.65
CA ILE A 377 7.81 4.62 20.61
C ILE A 377 8.83 5.71 20.97
N PHE A 378 8.73 6.87 20.34
CA PHE A 378 9.66 7.97 20.53
C PHE A 378 9.50 8.65 21.89
N ASP A 379 8.28 8.76 22.43
CA ASP A 379 8.02 9.30 23.75
C ASP A 379 8.66 8.45 24.87
N ALA A 380 8.50 7.13 24.78
CA ALA A 380 9.16 6.18 25.71
C ALA A 380 10.70 6.28 25.68
N LEU A 381 11.27 6.74 24.56
CA LEU A 381 12.70 6.97 24.38
C LEU A 381 13.14 8.40 24.77
N GLY A 382 12.20 9.27 25.21
CA GLY A 382 12.47 10.66 25.50
C GLY A 382 12.71 11.55 24.26
N LYS A 383 12.32 11.09 23.08
CA LYS A 383 12.56 11.72 21.77
C LYS A 383 11.28 12.16 21.05
N LYS A 384 10.20 12.38 21.79
CA LYS A 384 8.88 12.73 21.22
C LYS A 384 8.95 13.90 20.24
N ALA A 385 9.62 14.99 20.62
CA ALA A 385 9.74 16.20 19.79
C ALA A 385 10.49 15.93 18.46
N GLU A 386 11.44 15.00 18.45
CA GLU A 386 12.13 14.57 17.23
C GLU A 386 11.15 13.95 16.23
N PHE A 387 10.27 13.05 16.68
CA PHE A 387 9.29 12.42 15.81
C PHE A 387 8.17 13.37 15.39
N GLU A 388 7.73 14.28 16.26
CA GLU A 388 6.78 15.35 15.89
C GLU A 388 7.35 16.20 14.76
N SER A 389 8.63 16.56 14.80
CA SER A 389 9.30 17.28 13.70
C SER A 389 9.34 16.46 12.39
N ILE A 390 9.58 15.15 12.47
CA ILE A 390 9.52 14.27 11.28
C ILE A 390 8.11 14.27 10.68
N LEU A 391 7.06 14.15 11.50
CA LEU A 391 5.67 14.19 11.04
C LEU A 391 5.32 15.52 10.37
N ASP A 392 5.77 16.64 10.92
CA ASP A 392 5.53 17.97 10.33
C ASP A 392 6.18 18.08 8.95
N LYS A 393 7.42 17.59 8.78
CA LYS A 393 8.08 17.53 7.47
C LYS A 393 7.34 16.63 6.49
N VAL A 394 6.82 15.47 6.94
CA VAL A 394 6.01 14.60 6.08
C VAL A 394 4.72 15.30 5.64
N ILE A 395 4.05 16.03 6.53
CA ILE A 395 2.85 16.80 6.19
C ILE A 395 3.16 17.87 5.13
N GLU A 396 4.27 18.58 5.25
CA GLU A 396 4.68 19.57 4.25
C GLU A 396 5.04 18.90 2.92
N ALA A 397 5.76 17.78 2.93
CA ALA A 397 6.04 16.99 1.73
C ALA A 397 4.75 16.47 1.04
N GLN A 398 3.75 16.03 1.81
CA GLN A 398 2.44 15.62 1.28
C GLN A 398 1.69 16.77 0.59
N LYS A 399 1.73 17.98 1.19
CA LYS A 399 1.15 19.18 0.59
C LYS A 399 1.88 19.57 -0.69
N ALA A 400 3.21 19.59 -0.68
CA ALA A 400 4.03 19.87 -1.86
C ALA A 400 3.74 18.87 -2.98
N PHE A 401 3.68 17.58 -2.66
CA PHE A 401 3.36 16.50 -3.61
C PHE A 401 1.99 16.69 -4.29
N ALA A 402 0.97 17.08 -3.54
CA ALA A 402 -0.37 17.34 -4.07
C ALA A 402 -0.41 18.57 -5.00
N VAL A 403 0.41 19.59 -4.70
CA VAL A 403 0.46 20.86 -5.44
C VAL A 403 1.33 20.74 -6.70
N GLU A 404 2.51 20.13 -6.60
CA GLU A 404 3.48 20.01 -7.71
C GLU A 404 2.89 19.31 -8.94
N LYS A 405 2.04 18.32 -8.72
CA LYS A 405 1.41 17.52 -9.79
C LYS A 405 0.04 18.06 -10.23
N ASP A 406 -0.44 19.17 -9.66
CA ASP A 406 -1.72 19.75 -10.06
C ASP A 406 -1.58 20.45 -11.41
N SER A 407 -2.29 19.98 -12.41
CA SER A 407 -2.30 20.57 -13.74
C SER A 407 -2.70 22.06 -13.74
N LEU A 408 -3.51 22.51 -12.75
CA LEU A 408 -3.83 23.92 -12.57
C LEU A 408 -2.59 24.72 -12.13
N VAL A 409 -1.83 24.22 -11.18
CA VAL A 409 -0.60 24.89 -10.70
C VAL A 409 0.42 24.97 -11.83
N TYR A 410 0.60 23.87 -12.56
CA TYR A 410 1.51 23.83 -13.70
C TYR A 410 1.15 24.86 -14.78
N VAL A 411 -0.13 24.94 -15.18
CA VAL A 411 -0.60 25.91 -16.16
C VAL A 411 -0.53 27.36 -15.61
N LEU A 412 -0.74 27.55 -14.30
CA LEU A 412 -0.55 28.85 -13.64
C LEU A 412 0.93 29.30 -13.64
N LYS A 413 1.90 28.39 -13.44
CA LYS A 413 3.34 28.69 -13.55
C LYS A 413 3.69 29.16 -14.96
N ILE A 414 3.26 28.43 -15.99
CA ILE A 414 3.47 28.81 -17.40
C ILE A 414 2.85 30.18 -17.67
N PHE A 415 1.59 30.38 -17.24
CA PHE A 415 0.90 31.66 -17.38
C PHE A 415 1.66 32.82 -16.73
N ALA A 416 2.09 32.64 -15.48
CA ALA A 416 2.81 33.65 -14.74
C ALA A 416 4.20 33.98 -15.38
N LYS A 417 4.92 32.97 -15.88
CA LYS A 417 6.21 33.14 -16.57
C LYS A 417 6.06 33.87 -17.90
N LYS A 418 4.96 33.67 -18.62
CA LYS A 418 4.67 34.38 -19.90
C LYS A 418 4.25 35.83 -19.69
N GLN A 419 3.86 36.24 -18.47
CA GLN A 419 3.50 37.63 -18.20
C GLN A 419 4.73 38.48 -17.97
N ILE A 420 4.91 39.51 -18.82
CA ILE A 420 5.96 40.52 -18.60
C ILE A 420 5.62 41.38 -17.39
N ASN A 421 4.34 41.75 -17.23
CA ASN A 421 3.82 42.53 -16.11
C ASN A 421 2.56 41.86 -15.55
N PRO A 422 2.59 41.27 -14.35
CA PRO A 422 1.44 40.64 -13.75
C PRO A 422 0.31 41.64 -13.49
N ARG A 423 -0.85 41.44 -14.11
CA ARG A 423 -2.06 42.27 -13.95
C ARG A 423 -3.19 41.53 -13.27
N SER A 424 -4.03 42.28 -12.55
CA SER A 424 -5.25 41.75 -11.96
C SER A 424 -6.34 41.60 -13.01
N MET A 425 -6.98 40.42 -13.11
CA MET A 425 -8.04 40.15 -14.10
C MET A 425 -9.20 39.37 -13.49
N PRO A 426 -10.42 39.49 -14.07
CA PRO A 426 -11.57 38.70 -13.62
C PRO A 426 -11.34 37.20 -13.76
N GLY A 427 -11.91 36.38 -12.88
CA GLY A 427 -11.74 34.92 -12.89
C GLY A 427 -12.16 34.24 -14.20
N ARG A 428 -13.13 34.80 -14.94
CA ARG A 428 -13.53 34.31 -16.27
C ARG A 428 -12.44 34.56 -17.31
N GLU A 429 -11.79 35.71 -17.27
CA GLU A 429 -10.69 36.08 -18.16
C GLU A 429 -9.46 35.21 -17.87
N LEU A 430 -9.11 35.04 -16.59
CA LEU A 430 -8.03 34.15 -16.16
C LEU A 430 -8.27 32.73 -16.67
N HIS A 431 -9.45 32.16 -16.41
CA HIS A 431 -9.78 30.80 -16.86
C HIS A 431 -9.63 30.62 -18.38
N ARG A 432 -10.10 31.59 -19.18
CA ARG A 432 -9.94 31.56 -20.65
C ARG A 432 -8.47 31.59 -21.07
N ASN A 433 -7.65 32.44 -20.43
CA ASN A 433 -6.22 32.53 -20.73
C ASN A 433 -5.48 31.23 -20.37
N LEU A 434 -5.85 30.59 -19.25
CA LEU A 434 -5.28 29.31 -18.85
C LEU A 434 -5.66 28.15 -19.79
N LEU A 435 -6.87 28.18 -20.36
CA LEU A 435 -7.27 27.21 -21.38
C LEU A 435 -6.44 27.36 -22.66
N LEU A 436 -6.17 28.60 -23.09
CA LEU A 436 -5.30 28.86 -24.25
C LEU A 436 -3.87 28.37 -24.01
N ILE A 437 -3.33 28.58 -22.82
CA ILE A 437 -2.01 28.04 -22.44
C ILE A 437 -2.03 26.52 -22.38
N ALA A 438 -3.07 25.93 -21.83
CA ALA A 438 -3.20 24.48 -21.80
C ALA A 438 -3.32 23.86 -23.21
N ASP A 439 -3.87 24.59 -24.17
CA ASP A 439 -3.87 24.20 -25.59
C ASP A 439 -2.45 24.34 -26.19
N GLU A 440 -1.79 25.46 -25.99
CA GLU A 440 -0.44 25.75 -26.52
C GLU A 440 0.62 24.74 -26.02
N PHE A 441 0.54 24.34 -24.75
CA PHE A 441 1.49 23.43 -24.11
C PHE A 441 0.94 22.00 -23.96
N GLU A 442 -0.17 21.67 -24.64
CA GLU A 442 -0.80 20.34 -24.68
C GLU A 442 -1.12 19.73 -23.30
N VAL A 443 -1.47 20.55 -22.32
CA VAL A 443 -1.83 20.11 -20.98
C VAL A 443 -3.27 19.58 -20.98
N GLN A 444 -3.47 18.38 -21.52
CA GLN A 444 -4.81 17.78 -21.70
C GLN A 444 -5.55 17.62 -20.36
N GLU A 445 -4.83 17.23 -19.31
CA GLU A 445 -5.40 17.06 -17.98
C GLU A 445 -6.05 18.33 -17.42
N PHE A 446 -5.45 19.50 -17.67
CA PHE A 446 -6.06 20.77 -17.29
C PHE A 446 -7.40 20.99 -18.03
N LYS A 447 -7.43 20.69 -19.33
CA LYS A 447 -8.63 20.84 -20.15
C LYS A 447 -9.75 19.91 -19.69
N ASP A 448 -9.42 18.68 -19.35
CA ASP A 448 -10.38 17.67 -18.88
C ASP A 448 -10.96 18.05 -17.50
N ASN A 449 -10.10 18.43 -16.56
CA ASN A 449 -10.48 18.72 -15.18
C ASN A 449 -11.17 20.09 -15.03
N TYR A 450 -10.73 21.10 -15.80
CA TYR A 450 -11.11 22.51 -15.59
C TYR A 450 -11.83 23.14 -16.79
N LYS A 451 -12.46 22.34 -17.65
CA LYS A 451 -13.26 22.82 -18.76
C LYS A 451 -14.35 23.82 -18.32
N LYS A 452 -14.94 23.62 -17.13
CA LYS A 452 -15.97 24.49 -16.57
C LYS A 452 -15.38 25.51 -15.60
N LEU A 453 -15.74 26.80 -15.74
CA LEU A 453 -15.33 27.88 -14.83
C LEU A 453 -15.58 27.55 -13.35
N LYS A 454 -16.68 26.85 -13.03
CA LYS A 454 -17.05 26.49 -11.66
C LYS A 454 -16.06 25.50 -11.02
N SER A 455 -15.59 24.49 -11.76
CA SER A 455 -14.59 23.53 -11.28
C SER A 455 -13.24 24.21 -11.07
N PHE A 456 -12.80 25.04 -12.03
CA PHE A 456 -11.61 25.87 -11.93
C PHE A 456 -11.63 26.77 -10.68
N ALA A 457 -12.71 27.57 -10.51
CA ALA A 457 -12.80 28.50 -9.39
C ALA A 457 -12.79 27.80 -8.01
N ARG A 458 -13.44 26.62 -7.91
CA ARG A 458 -13.43 25.80 -6.69
C ARG A 458 -12.02 25.30 -6.37
N ARG A 459 -11.31 24.77 -7.38
CA ARG A 459 -9.96 24.25 -7.19
C ARG A 459 -8.98 25.38 -6.84
N LEU A 460 -9.02 26.50 -7.56
CA LEU A 460 -8.18 27.65 -7.29
C LEU A 460 -8.34 28.17 -5.86
N ALA A 461 -9.57 28.19 -5.33
CA ALA A 461 -9.84 28.59 -3.95
C ALA A 461 -9.23 27.63 -2.93
N ASN A 462 -9.21 26.32 -3.22
CA ASN A 462 -8.64 25.30 -2.36
C ASN A 462 -7.11 25.35 -2.40
N ILE A 463 -6.52 25.46 -3.57
CA ILE A 463 -5.06 25.45 -3.78
C ILE A 463 -4.42 26.73 -3.22
N LYS A 464 -5.10 27.87 -3.25
CA LYS A 464 -4.56 29.16 -2.78
C LYS A 464 -3.88 29.09 -1.41
N ARG A 465 -4.36 28.22 -0.53
CA ARG A 465 -3.78 28.05 0.82
C ARG A 465 -2.46 27.28 0.81
N ASN A 466 -2.17 26.55 -0.26
CA ASN A 466 -1.07 25.60 -0.38
C ASN A 466 0.00 26.03 -1.41
N ILE A 467 -0.27 27.03 -2.26
CA ILE A 467 0.69 27.59 -3.26
C ILE A 467 1.53 28.67 -2.57
N ILE A 468 2.34 28.33 -1.59
CA ILE A 468 3.03 29.35 -0.83
C ILE A 468 4.39 29.69 -1.42
N ASN A 469 5.07 28.75 -2.05
CA ASN A 469 6.47 28.93 -2.48
C ASN A 469 6.67 29.23 -3.96
N ASP A 470 5.80 28.75 -4.85
CA ASP A 470 5.99 28.82 -6.30
C ASP A 470 5.23 29.95 -6.99
N ILE A 471 4.01 30.20 -6.53
CA ILE A 471 3.09 31.18 -7.13
C ILE A 471 2.37 31.98 -6.06
N LYS A 472 2.37 33.30 -6.20
CA LYS A 472 1.57 34.20 -5.39
C LYS A 472 0.23 34.49 -6.09
N VAL A 473 -0.88 34.09 -5.48
CA VAL A 473 -2.23 34.37 -5.96
C VAL A 473 -2.86 35.45 -5.09
N THR A 474 -2.99 36.65 -5.61
CA THR A 474 -3.68 37.77 -4.95
C THR A 474 -5.12 37.86 -5.47
N ILE A 475 -6.09 37.98 -4.56
CA ILE A 475 -7.53 38.12 -4.90
C ILE A 475 -8.03 39.43 -4.36
N ASP A 476 -8.53 40.28 -5.26
CA ASP A 476 -9.22 41.52 -4.95
C ASP A 476 -10.70 41.38 -5.29
N THR A 477 -11.57 41.84 -4.39
CA THR A 477 -13.03 41.87 -4.66
C THR A 477 -13.41 43.30 -4.98
N LYS A 478 -13.82 43.55 -6.25
CA LYS A 478 -14.28 44.85 -6.71
C LYS A 478 -15.82 44.96 -6.63
N HIS A 479 -16.37 46.15 -6.94
CA HIS A 479 -17.80 46.40 -6.92
C HIS A 479 -18.62 45.26 -7.56
N ALA A 480 -19.77 44.92 -7.00
CA ALA A 480 -20.64 43.82 -7.36
C ALA A 480 -20.13 42.39 -7.07
N GLY A 481 -19.17 42.22 -6.14
CA GLY A 481 -18.72 40.88 -5.70
C GLY A 481 -17.85 40.13 -6.69
N THR A 482 -17.44 40.76 -7.80
CA THR A 482 -16.57 40.11 -8.79
C THR A 482 -15.15 39.99 -8.27
N LYS A 483 -14.63 38.73 -8.24
CA LYS A 483 -13.25 38.45 -7.83
C LYS A 483 -12.28 38.66 -8.98
N PHE A 484 -11.23 39.42 -8.69
CA PHE A 484 -10.09 39.64 -9.58
C PHE A 484 -8.87 38.90 -9.04
N TYR A 485 -8.12 38.30 -9.93
CA TYR A 485 -6.97 37.46 -9.61
C TYR A 485 -5.71 38.04 -10.24
N LYS A 486 -4.66 38.19 -9.44
CA LYS A 486 -3.30 38.49 -9.90
C LYS A 486 -2.43 37.28 -9.59
N ILE A 487 -1.71 36.79 -10.60
CA ILE A 487 -0.84 35.62 -10.49
C ILE A 487 0.60 36.09 -10.71
N GLU A 488 1.47 35.82 -9.74
CA GLU A 488 2.88 36.17 -9.78
C GLU A 488 3.72 34.91 -9.54
N LEU A 489 4.73 34.66 -10.39
CA LEU A 489 5.66 33.55 -10.22
C LEU A 489 6.71 33.95 -9.16
N MET A 490 6.89 33.12 -8.15
CA MET A 490 7.88 33.28 -7.10
C MET A 490 9.14 32.44 -7.39
N ASP A 491 8.94 31.30 -8.07
CA ASP A 491 10.01 30.43 -8.53
C ASP A 491 10.74 31.05 -9.73
N LYS A 492 11.96 31.54 -9.50
CA LYS A 492 12.78 32.20 -10.53
C LYS A 492 13.39 31.22 -11.53
N ASP A 493 13.59 29.98 -11.09
CA ASP A 493 14.29 28.94 -11.86
C ASP A 493 13.32 28.13 -12.75
N PHE A 494 12.00 28.37 -12.63
CA PHE A 494 11.04 27.75 -13.52
C PHE A 494 11.27 28.15 -14.98
N GLU A 495 11.55 27.16 -15.83
CA GLU A 495 11.70 27.34 -17.28
C GLU A 495 10.40 26.94 -18.02
N LEU A 496 10.13 27.65 -19.12
CA LEU A 496 8.99 27.29 -19.96
C LEU A 496 9.27 25.95 -20.66
N PRO A 497 8.33 25.01 -20.64
CA PRO A 497 8.46 23.78 -21.40
C PRO A 497 8.53 24.09 -22.91
N PRO A 498 9.19 23.25 -23.70
CA PRO A 498 9.26 23.43 -25.16
C PRO A 498 7.86 23.27 -25.76
N THR A 499 7.51 24.19 -26.67
CA THR A 499 6.30 24.07 -27.50
C THR A 499 6.59 23.23 -28.74
N ASN A 500 5.56 22.64 -29.36
CA ASN A 500 5.72 21.85 -30.59
C ASN A 500 6.44 22.66 -31.71
N ASP A 501 6.16 23.95 -31.83
CA ASP A 501 6.84 24.82 -32.78
C ASP A 501 8.34 24.95 -32.49
N SER A 502 8.74 24.99 -31.21
CA SER A 502 10.14 25.03 -30.80
C SER A 502 10.86 23.69 -30.99
N ILE A 503 10.16 22.57 -30.83
CA ILE A 503 10.67 21.21 -31.08
C ILE A 503 10.91 21.01 -32.57
N PHE A 504 9.99 21.47 -33.44
CA PHE A 504 10.14 21.42 -34.89
C PHE A 504 11.29 22.35 -35.37
N ALA A 505 11.40 23.55 -34.80
CA ALA A 505 12.49 24.48 -35.12
C ALA A 505 13.87 23.92 -34.74
N ASN A 506 14.00 23.37 -33.53
CA ASN A 506 15.24 22.71 -33.05
C ASN A 506 15.55 21.42 -33.83
N GLY A 507 14.52 20.66 -34.24
CA GLY A 507 14.68 19.50 -35.12
C GLY A 507 15.19 19.86 -36.52
N MET A 508 14.66 20.96 -37.11
CA MET A 508 15.14 21.49 -38.41
C MET A 508 16.55 22.05 -38.33
N GLU A 509 16.94 22.71 -37.24
CA GLU A 509 18.27 23.25 -37.03
C GLU A 509 19.31 22.13 -36.81
N LYS A 510 18.98 21.08 -36.06
CA LYS A 510 19.79 19.87 -35.96
C LYS A 510 19.91 19.13 -37.29
N ALA A 511 18.86 19.04 -38.09
CA ALA A 511 18.90 18.43 -39.40
C ALA A 511 19.75 19.25 -40.38
N LYS A 512 19.69 20.61 -40.33
CA LYS A 512 20.55 21.50 -41.10
C LYS A 512 22.04 21.40 -40.71
N ASN A 513 22.31 21.21 -39.42
CA ASN A 513 23.70 21.05 -38.93
C ASN A 513 24.27 19.66 -39.26
N MET A 514 23.45 18.60 -39.26
CA MET A 514 23.86 17.27 -39.72
C MET A 514 24.14 17.23 -41.26
N THR A 515 23.40 18.00 -42.06
CA THR A 515 23.64 18.10 -43.51
C THR A 515 24.86 18.94 -43.83
N LYS A 516 25.22 19.93 -42.99
CA LYS A 516 26.47 20.69 -43.16
C LYS A 516 27.71 19.85 -42.83
N THR A 517 27.70 19.09 -41.75
CA THR A 517 28.82 18.19 -41.38
C THR A 517 29.03 17.05 -42.38
N SER A 518 27.99 16.60 -43.10
CA SER A 518 28.14 15.57 -44.15
C SER A 518 28.59 16.11 -45.50
N LEU A 519 28.62 17.43 -45.70
CA LEU A 519 29.18 18.10 -46.92
C LEU A 519 30.66 18.45 -46.74
N ASP A 520 31.11 18.71 -45.53
CA ASP A 520 32.54 19.01 -45.25
C ASP A 520 33.41 17.73 -45.19
N ASP A 521 32.85 16.56 -45.04
CA ASP A 521 33.56 15.26 -45.00
C ASP A 521 33.74 14.60 -46.42
N LYS A 522 33.29 15.28 -47.50
CA LYS A 522 33.47 14.81 -48.91
C LYS A 522 34.48 15.60 -49.71
N GLY A 523 35.27 16.50 -49.07
CA GLY A 523 36.19 17.41 -49.73
C GLY A 523 37.68 17.01 -49.76
N ASP A 524 38.08 15.88 -49.20
CA ASP A 524 39.49 15.47 -49.16
C ASP A 524 39.70 13.98 -49.46
N LYS A 525 39.47 13.59 -50.71
CA LYS A 525 40.02 12.37 -51.30
C LYS A 525 40.02 12.51 -52.80
N ASP A 526 40.95 13.29 -53.29
CA ASP A 526 41.54 13.15 -54.62
C ASP A 526 42.82 14.05 -54.70
N GLU A 527 43.95 13.48 -54.25
CA GLU A 527 45.30 13.70 -54.77
C GLU A 527 46.21 12.52 -54.33
#